data_283844c42118e0416ea62e0069ca6064
#
_entry.id   283844c42118e0416ea62e0069ca6064
#
_cell.length_a   1.000
_cell.length_b   1.000
_cell.length_c   1.000
_cell.angle_alpha   90.00
_cell.angle_beta   90.00
_cell.angle_gamma   90.00
#
_symmetry.space_group_name_H-M   'P 1'
#
loop_
_entity.id
_entity.type
_entity.pdbx_description
1 polymer ?
#
loop_
_entity_poly.entity_id
_entity_poly.type
_entity_poly.pdbx_seq_one_letter_code
_entity_poly.pdbx_strand_id
1 'polypeptide(L)'
;MAYPTTYKYTKEHEWLDVSGNIGTVGITDYAQSTLGDIVFVEMPKVGDSVTGGATFGSVESVKAVSDLYSPISGTVTAINEDAHSAWIIKVELSDPAQVDSLLDAAAYEAFIAEEGGH
;
A
#
# COMPACT_ATOMS: atom_id res chain seq x y z
N MET A 1 9.55 -14.82 -5.53
CA MET A 1 8.65 -13.90 -6.22
C MET A 1 9.35 -12.56 -6.41
N ALA A 2 9.29 -12.03 -7.63
CA ALA A 2 9.93 -10.74 -7.92
C ALA A 2 8.92 -9.62 -7.78
N TYR A 3 9.32 -8.53 -7.14
CA TYR A 3 8.49 -7.34 -7.00
C TYR A 3 8.93 -6.29 -8.02
N PRO A 4 7.99 -5.54 -8.61
CA PRO A 4 8.35 -4.52 -9.60
C PRO A 4 9.37 -3.52 -9.05
N THR A 5 10.46 -3.31 -9.78
CA THR A 5 11.53 -2.42 -9.35
C THR A 5 11.18 -0.94 -9.50
N THR A 6 10.11 -0.64 -10.25
CA THR A 6 9.62 0.72 -10.41
C THR A 6 8.73 1.18 -9.26
N TYR A 7 8.31 0.24 -8.41
CA TYR A 7 7.46 0.55 -7.27
C TYR A 7 8.28 0.82 -6.02
N LYS A 8 7.68 1.48 -5.05
CA LYS A 8 8.22 1.62 -3.69
C LYS A 8 7.35 0.82 -2.74
N TYR A 9 7.89 0.50 -1.56
CA TYR A 9 7.24 -0.41 -0.62
C TYR A 9 7.38 0.10 0.81
N THR A 10 6.44 -0.31 1.66
CA THR A 10 6.49 -0.02 3.09
C THR A 10 6.71 -1.29 3.90
N LYS A 11 7.08 -1.12 5.15
CA LYS A 11 7.23 -2.26 6.08
C LYS A 11 5.88 -2.85 6.50
N GLU A 12 4.79 -2.15 6.20
CA GLU A 12 3.43 -2.64 6.42
C GLU A 12 2.88 -3.35 5.17
N HIS A 13 3.74 -3.57 4.16
CA HIS A 13 3.41 -4.36 2.96
C HIS A 13 2.44 -3.67 2.00
N GLU A 14 2.49 -2.33 1.94
CA GLU A 14 1.84 -1.58 0.87
C GLU A 14 2.87 -1.26 -0.21
N TRP A 15 2.41 -1.21 -1.46
CA TRP A 15 3.24 -0.76 -2.57
C TRP A 15 2.75 0.59 -3.09
N LEU A 16 3.66 1.33 -3.70
CA LEU A 16 3.37 2.64 -4.29
C LEU A 16 3.96 2.71 -5.68
N ASP A 17 3.14 3.06 -6.65
CA ASP A 17 3.55 3.32 -8.02
C ASP A 17 3.28 4.78 -8.33
N VAL A 18 4.34 5.57 -8.53
CA VAL A 18 4.22 7.00 -8.78
C VAL A 18 4.31 7.28 -10.27
N SER A 19 3.33 8.01 -10.78
CA SER A 19 3.31 8.48 -12.16
C SER A 19 3.00 9.98 -12.12
N GLY A 20 3.97 10.82 -12.46
CA GLY A 20 3.83 12.25 -12.31
C GLY A 20 3.68 12.62 -10.84
N ASN A 21 2.57 13.23 -10.49
CA ASN A 21 2.27 13.61 -9.11
C ASN A 21 1.19 12.72 -8.46
N ILE A 22 0.85 11.61 -9.13
CA ILE A 22 -0.16 10.68 -8.63
C ILE A 22 0.51 9.39 -8.18
N GLY A 23 0.27 9.00 -6.93
CA GLY A 23 0.71 7.71 -6.39
C GLY A 23 -0.44 6.73 -6.35
N THR A 24 -0.23 5.53 -6.88
CA THR A 24 -1.19 4.44 -6.81
C THR A 24 -0.73 3.49 -5.70
N VAL A 25 -1.61 3.19 -4.76
CA VAL A 25 -1.30 2.41 -3.55
C VAL A 25 -2.07 1.10 -3.57
N GLY A 26 -1.40 0.02 -3.24
CA GLY A 26 -2.03 -1.29 -3.06
C GLY A 26 -1.28 -2.10 -2.02
N ILE A 27 -1.71 -3.33 -1.80
CA ILE A 27 -1.02 -4.24 -0.89
C ILE A 27 -0.25 -5.28 -1.70
N THR A 28 0.91 -5.70 -1.17
CA THR A 28 1.77 -6.64 -1.89
C THR A 28 1.20 -8.06 -1.89
N ASP A 29 1.72 -8.90 -2.78
CA ASP A 29 1.37 -10.31 -2.80
C ASP A 29 1.69 -10.98 -1.47
N TYR A 30 2.76 -10.56 -0.82
CA TYR A 30 3.12 -11.08 0.49
C TYR A 30 2.01 -10.81 1.52
N ALA A 31 1.50 -9.57 1.55
CA ALA A 31 0.40 -9.21 2.44
C ALA A 31 -0.86 -10.00 2.13
N GLN A 32 -1.18 -10.16 0.84
CA GLN A 32 -2.36 -10.90 0.42
C GLN A 32 -2.27 -12.38 0.81
N SER A 33 -1.09 -12.99 0.65
CA SER A 33 -0.92 -14.39 1.01
C SER A 33 -0.99 -14.61 2.53
N THR A 34 -0.53 -13.63 3.31
CA THR A 34 -0.58 -13.69 4.77
C THR A 34 -2.02 -13.56 5.28
N LEU A 35 -2.80 -12.69 4.66
CA LEU A 35 -4.18 -12.44 5.07
C LEU A 35 -5.14 -13.56 4.64
N GLY A 36 -4.85 -14.20 3.52
CA GLY A 36 -5.78 -15.17 2.93
C GLY A 36 -6.90 -14.47 2.17
N ASP A 37 -8.08 -15.05 2.15
CA ASP A 37 -9.22 -14.49 1.40
C ASP A 37 -9.68 -13.17 2.03
N ILE A 38 -9.72 -12.14 1.21
CA ILE A 38 -10.16 -10.81 1.64
C ILE A 38 -11.67 -10.72 1.43
N VAL A 39 -12.37 -10.33 2.49
CA VAL A 39 -13.83 -10.25 2.48
C VAL A 39 -14.34 -8.82 2.42
N PHE A 40 -13.53 -7.85 2.84
CA PHE A 40 -13.93 -6.45 2.82
C PHE A 40 -12.70 -5.55 2.91
N VAL A 41 -12.74 -4.41 2.21
CA VAL A 41 -11.72 -3.37 2.32
C VAL A 41 -12.44 -2.06 2.64
N GLU A 42 -12.08 -1.46 3.78
CA GLU A 42 -12.59 -0.15 4.14
C GLU A 42 -11.66 0.91 3.55
N MET A 43 -12.20 1.79 2.74
CA MET A 43 -11.44 2.79 1.98
C MET A 43 -11.87 4.20 2.35
N PRO A 44 -10.97 5.19 2.16
CA PRO A 44 -11.36 6.59 2.29
C PRO A 44 -12.26 6.99 1.12
N LYS A 45 -12.69 8.22 1.14
CA LYS A 45 -13.49 8.80 0.05
C LYS A 45 -12.58 9.66 -0.83
N VAL A 46 -12.94 9.78 -2.10
CA VAL A 46 -12.28 10.73 -3.00
C VAL A 46 -12.39 12.13 -2.40
N GLY A 47 -11.27 12.82 -2.34
CA GLY A 47 -11.17 14.13 -1.71
C GLY A 47 -10.66 14.12 -0.28
N ASP A 48 -10.60 12.94 0.37
CA ASP A 48 -10.06 12.84 1.71
C ASP A 48 -8.54 13.03 1.67
N SER A 49 -8.00 13.58 2.76
CA SER A 49 -6.55 13.70 2.93
C SER A 49 -6.01 12.45 3.59
N VAL A 50 -4.83 12.02 3.14
CA VAL A 50 -4.08 10.92 3.78
C VAL A 50 -2.72 11.45 4.22
N THR A 51 -2.18 10.87 5.28
CA THR A 51 -0.89 11.27 5.84
C THR A 51 0.04 10.07 5.83
N GLY A 52 1.27 10.28 5.37
CA GLY A 52 2.28 9.23 5.34
C GLY A 52 2.48 8.63 6.72
N GLY A 53 2.43 7.32 6.82
CA GLY A 53 2.56 6.60 8.08
C GLY A 53 1.28 6.47 8.90
N ALA A 54 0.19 7.13 8.50
CA ALA A 54 -1.09 7.04 9.20
C ALA A 54 -2.04 6.09 8.49
N THR A 55 -2.97 5.53 9.24
CA THR A 55 -3.99 4.63 8.70
C THR A 55 -4.93 5.38 7.77
N PHE A 56 -5.18 4.84 6.56
CA PHE A 56 -6.15 5.39 5.64
C PHE A 56 -7.37 4.47 5.45
N GLY A 57 -7.30 3.26 5.93
CA GLY A 57 -8.37 2.29 5.80
C GLY A 57 -7.98 0.98 6.46
N SER A 58 -8.71 -0.06 6.15
CA SER A 58 -8.44 -1.39 6.68
C SER A 58 -8.84 -2.47 5.69
N VAL A 59 -8.24 -3.63 5.83
CA VAL A 59 -8.59 -4.82 5.06
C VAL A 59 -9.05 -5.89 6.03
N GLU A 60 -10.20 -6.48 5.76
CA GLU A 60 -10.75 -7.58 6.54
C GLU A 60 -10.64 -8.87 5.73
N SER A 61 -10.04 -9.87 6.32
CA SER A 61 -9.92 -11.19 5.72
C SER A 61 -10.65 -12.22 6.57
N VAL A 62 -10.70 -13.45 6.09
CA VAL A 62 -11.29 -14.56 6.85
C VAL A 62 -10.53 -14.85 8.15
N LYS A 63 -9.30 -14.38 8.28
CA LYS A 63 -8.44 -14.63 9.45
C LYS A 63 -8.38 -13.45 10.42
N ALA A 64 -8.38 -12.21 9.90
CA ALA A 64 -8.06 -11.05 10.72
C ALA A 64 -8.48 -9.74 10.05
N VAL A 65 -8.36 -8.66 10.80
CA VAL A 65 -8.51 -7.30 10.27
C VAL A 65 -7.15 -6.61 10.43
N SER A 66 -6.69 -5.96 9.37
CA SER A 66 -5.42 -5.23 9.37
C SER A 66 -5.63 -3.80 8.91
N ASP A 67 -4.95 -2.86 9.58
CA ASP A 67 -4.98 -1.46 9.15
C ASP A 67 -4.12 -1.30 7.90
N LEU A 68 -4.54 -0.38 7.03
CA LEU A 68 -3.78 0.02 5.85
C LEU A 68 -3.16 1.39 6.12
N TYR A 69 -1.84 1.48 6.00
CA TYR A 69 -1.10 2.72 6.24
C TYR A 69 -0.71 3.37 4.94
N SER A 70 -0.89 4.67 4.84
CA SER A 70 -0.52 5.39 3.63
C SER A 70 1.00 5.53 3.56
N PRO A 71 1.62 5.18 2.42
CA PRO A 71 3.06 5.40 2.26
C PRO A 71 3.44 6.86 2.05
N ILE A 72 2.47 7.71 1.69
CA ILE A 72 2.72 9.12 1.37
C ILE A 72 1.54 9.97 1.82
N SER A 73 1.76 11.29 1.84
CA SER A 73 0.72 12.26 2.16
C SER A 73 0.14 12.86 0.89
N GLY A 74 -1.13 13.18 0.91
CA GLY A 74 -1.79 13.83 -0.21
C GLY A 74 -3.29 13.73 -0.13
N THR A 75 -3.95 13.90 -1.28
CA THR A 75 -5.40 13.88 -1.41
C THR A 75 -5.81 12.69 -2.28
N VAL A 76 -6.79 11.93 -1.81
CA VAL A 76 -7.31 10.78 -2.55
C VAL A 76 -8.03 11.28 -3.81
N THR A 77 -7.59 10.81 -4.98
CA THR A 77 -8.18 11.18 -6.27
C THR A 77 -9.04 10.07 -6.86
N ALA A 78 -8.81 8.83 -6.45
CA ALA A 78 -9.60 7.68 -6.92
C ALA A 78 -9.54 6.56 -5.91
N ILE A 79 -10.57 5.75 -5.87
CA ILE A 79 -10.60 4.51 -5.08
C ILE A 79 -11.01 3.37 -5.99
N ASN A 80 -10.59 2.15 -5.64
CA ASN A 80 -10.94 0.94 -6.39
C ASN A 80 -11.85 0.08 -5.51
N GLU A 81 -13.11 -0.01 -5.87
CA GLU A 81 -14.09 -0.75 -5.08
C GLU A 81 -13.84 -2.27 -5.11
N ASP A 82 -13.07 -2.76 -6.09
CA ASP A 82 -12.68 -4.18 -6.18
C ASP A 82 -11.20 -4.34 -5.81
N ALA A 83 -10.81 -3.78 -4.67
CA ALA A 83 -9.43 -3.53 -4.32
C ALA A 83 -8.59 -4.75 -3.92
N HIS A 84 -9.15 -5.93 -3.77
CA HIS A 84 -8.42 -7.03 -3.14
C HIS A 84 -7.41 -7.75 -4.03
N SER A 85 -7.23 -7.33 -5.28
CA SER A 85 -6.24 -7.95 -6.15
C SER A 85 -5.45 -6.94 -7.00
N ALA A 86 -5.70 -5.65 -6.80
CA ALA A 86 -5.09 -4.60 -7.60
C ALA A 86 -4.76 -3.41 -6.68
N TRP A 87 -4.82 -2.19 -7.24
CA TRP A 87 -4.59 -1.00 -6.44
C TRP A 87 -5.82 -0.69 -5.55
N ILE A 88 -5.60 0.03 -4.48
CA ILE A 88 -6.66 0.39 -3.53
C ILE A 88 -7.08 1.85 -3.70
N ILE A 89 -6.11 2.77 -3.68
CA ILE A 89 -6.40 4.21 -3.83
C ILE A 89 -5.35 4.85 -4.73
N LYS A 90 -5.71 6.00 -5.30
CA LYS A 90 -4.76 6.89 -5.97
C LYS A 90 -4.75 8.20 -5.21
N VAL A 91 -3.57 8.75 -5.01
CA VAL A 91 -3.34 9.94 -4.18
C VAL A 91 -2.55 10.97 -4.97
N GLU A 92 -3.03 12.21 -4.98
CA GLU A 92 -2.24 13.32 -5.48
C GLU A 92 -1.25 13.72 -4.39
N LEU A 93 0.04 13.58 -4.66
CA LEU A 93 1.08 13.76 -3.66
C LEU A 93 1.20 15.21 -3.22
N SER A 94 1.19 15.44 -1.90
CA SER A 94 1.42 16.78 -1.34
C SER A 94 2.90 16.98 -0.98
N ASP A 95 3.63 15.87 -0.77
CA ASP A 95 5.05 15.90 -0.45
C ASP A 95 5.76 14.76 -1.19
N PRO A 96 6.15 14.99 -2.46
CA PRO A 96 6.81 13.95 -3.25
C PRO A 96 8.12 13.44 -2.66
N ALA A 97 8.77 14.21 -1.79
CA ALA A 97 10.01 13.77 -1.16
C ALA A 97 9.82 12.57 -0.24
N GLN A 98 8.62 12.33 0.24
CA GLN A 98 8.32 11.15 1.07
C GLN A 98 8.58 9.84 0.33
N VAL A 99 8.48 9.84 -1.00
CA VAL A 99 8.72 8.65 -1.82
C VAL A 99 10.14 8.12 -1.61
N ASP A 100 11.11 9.03 -1.43
CA ASP A 100 12.51 8.66 -1.26
C ASP A 100 12.80 7.93 0.05
N SER A 101 11.91 8.04 1.03
CA SER A 101 12.09 7.36 2.32
C SER A 101 11.53 5.94 2.33
N LEU A 102 10.87 5.53 1.24
CA LEU A 102 10.27 4.21 1.14
C LEU A 102 11.29 3.18 0.65
N LEU A 103 10.99 1.91 0.87
CA LEU A 103 11.84 0.81 0.43
C LEU A 103 11.73 0.61 -1.09
N ASP A 104 12.85 0.32 -1.73
CA ASP A 104 12.79 -0.17 -3.11
C ASP A 104 12.52 -1.68 -3.10
N ALA A 105 12.39 -2.28 -4.28
CA ALA A 105 12.05 -3.71 -4.37
C ALA A 105 13.09 -4.57 -3.67
N ALA A 106 14.38 -4.30 -3.86
CA ALA A 106 15.44 -5.09 -3.24
C ALA A 106 15.42 -4.99 -1.71
N ALA A 107 15.22 -3.79 -1.18
CA ALA A 107 15.17 -3.57 0.26
C ALA A 107 13.92 -4.24 0.85
N TYR A 108 12.79 -4.17 0.16
CA TYR A 108 11.56 -4.80 0.61
C TYR A 108 11.70 -6.34 0.60
N GLU A 109 12.29 -6.90 -0.44
CA GLU A 109 12.51 -8.36 -0.52
C GLU A 109 13.41 -8.84 0.61
N ALA A 110 14.44 -8.09 0.94
CA ALA A 110 15.32 -8.40 2.08
C ALA A 110 14.55 -8.31 3.40
N PHE A 111 13.67 -7.34 3.53
CA PHE A 111 12.87 -7.16 4.73
C PHE A 111 11.91 -8.33 4.96
N ILE A 112 11.18 -8.77 3.93
CA ILE A 112 10.24 -9.88 4.08
C ILE A 112 10.97 -11.22 4.28
N ALA A 113 12.18 -11.35 3.76
CA ALA A 113 12.99 -12.55 3.98
C ALA A 113 13.36 -12.68 5.46
N GLU A 114 13.66 -11.57 6.14
CA GLU A 114 13.93 -11.59 7.57
C GLU A 114 12.67 -11.83 8.39
N GLU A 115 11.56 -11.24 7.99
CA GLU A 115 10.30 -11.29 8.76
C GLU A 115 9.58 -12.61 8.55
N GLY A 116 9.50 -13.06 7.30
CA GLY A 116 8.68 -14.20 6.93
C GLY A 116 9.43 -15.44 6.50
N GLY A 117 10.74 -15.39 6.43
CA GLY A 117 11.57 -16.47 5.93
C GLY A 117 11.90 -17.55 6.94
N HIS A 118 11.16 -17.63 7.97
CA HIS A 118 11.44 -18.57 9.08
C HIS A 118 10.59 -19.80 8.99
#